data_c16312a39f04a0155c19f1c174aae542
#
_entry.id   c16312a39f04a0155c19f1c174aae542
#
_cell.length_a   1.000
_cell.length_b   1.000
_cell.length_c   1.000
_cell.angle_alpha   90.00
_cell.angle_beta   90.00
_cell.angle_gamma   90.00
#
_symmetry.space_group_name_H-M   'P 1'
#
loop_
_entity.id
_entity.type
_entity.pdbx_description
1 polymer ?
#
loop_
_entity_poly.entity_id
_entity_poly.type
_entity_poly.pdbx_seq_one_letter_code
_entity_poly.pdbx_strand_id
1 'polypeptide(L)'
;GFVLEKAMVRLTAYLTRSAEKLFRGAQVVNMVVLSGAISLNNTQKGLGVYLLAVVLTGSGAANTTQAAGQLPVWIMIVFCAAIALGLLTGGFRLIYAIGKKLFSLNLMQSYVAQTSSMAVSVASTVFGIPISTGQVMSSSIIGVGMAQRVKGVRWTRAIRIFTGWIITFPVAMGVGAAICALLNAIIPGGLL
;
A
#
# COMPACT_ATOMS: atom_id res chain seq x y z
N GLY A 1 13.13 -7.88 -0.79
CA GLY A 1 13.08 -8.89 0.26
C GLY A 1 14.20 -9.93 0.13
N PHE A 2 14.27 -10.66 -1.00
CA PHE A 2 15.22 -11.76 -1.21
C PHE A 2 16.70 -11.40 -1.01
N VAL A 3 17.15 -10.30 -1.63
CA VAL A 3 18.54 -9.84 -1.54
C VAL A 3 18.88 -9.35 -0.11
N LEU A 4 17.98 -8.56 0.48
CA LEU A 4 18.14 -8.07 1.85
C LEU A 4 18.15 -9.20 2.87
N GLU A 5 17.31 -10.24 2.71
CA GLU A 5 17.32 -11.43 3.55
C GLU A 5 18.70 -12.11 3.54
N LYS A 6 19.24 -12.40 2.35
CA LYS A 6 20.56 -13.04 2.24
C LYS A 6 21.68 -12.20 2.85
N ALA A 7 21.64 -10.89 2.66
CA ALA A 7 22.62 -9.98 3.26
C ALA A 7 22.52 -9.98 4.80
N MET A 8 21.30 -9.88 5.32
CA MET A 8 21.04 -9.85 6.77
C MET A 8 21.37 -11.18 7.44
N VAL A 9 21.07 -12.32 6.83
CA VAL A 9 21.46 -13.64 7.36
C VAL A 9 22.98 -13.77 7.52
N ARG A 10 23.74 -13.26 6.56
CA ARG A 10 25.22 -13.25 6.67
C ARG A 10 25.73 -12.33 7.77
N LEU A 11 25.10 -11.15 7.96
CA LEU A 11 25.48 -10.19 8.99
C LEU A 11 25.09 -10.67 10.40
N THR A 12 23.97 -11.36 10.54
CA THR A 12 23.42 -11.77 11.85
C THR A 12 23.87 -13.14 12.33
N ALA A 13 24.56 -13.92 11.48
CA ALA A 13 25.16 -15.19 11.88
C ALA A 13 26.13 -15.05 13.07
N TYR A 14 26.62 -13.83 13.34
CA TYR A 14 27.53 -13.49 14.42
C TYR A 14 26.88 -12.77 15.61
N LEU A 15 25.56 -12.54 15.61
CA LEU A 15 24.89 -11.72 16.61
C LEU A 15 24.09 -12.58 17.61
N THR A 16 24.45 -12.45 18.90
CA THR A 16 23.83 -13.07 20.08
C THR A 16 22.50 -12.42 20.49
N ARG A 17 21.90 -12.89 21.61
CA ARG A 17 20.64 -12.41 22.22
C ARG A 17 20.48 -10.88 22.35
N SER A 18 21.54 -10.10 22.41
CA SER A 18 21.51 -8.62 22.36
C SER A 18 20.92 -8.07 21.06
N ALA A 19 21.07 -8.80 19.95
CA ALA A 19 20.51 -8.42 18.67
C ALA A 19 18.98 -8.43 18.64
N GLU A 20 18.33 -9.28 19.42
CA GLU A 20 16.86 -9.36 19.43
C GLU A 20 16.23 -8.05 19.93
N LYS A 21 16.79 -7.45 20.99
CA LYS A 21 16.31 -6.15 21.51
C LYS A 21 16.52 -5.02 20.50
N LEU A 22 17.68 -5.05 19.83
CA LEU A 22 18.00 -4.06 18.78
C LEU A 22 17.03 -4.18 17.61
N PHE A 23 16.74 -5.41 17.14
CA PHE A 23 15.78 -5.64 16.05
C PHE A 23 14.36 -5.22 16.42
N ARG A 24 13.93 -5.43 17.67
CA ARG A 24 12.61 -4.96 18.13
C ARG A 24 12.52 -3.43 18.10
N GLY A 25 13.54 -2.72 18.58
CA GLY A 25 13.58 -1.27 18.51
C GLY A 25 13.62 -0.74 17.08
N ALA A 26 14.50 -1.29 16.25
CA ALA A 26 14.59 -0.95 14.83
C ALA A 26 13.28 -1.25 14.07
N GLN A 27 12.55 -2.31 14.44
CA GLN A 27 11.26 -2.65 13.84
C GLN A 27 10.19 -1.60 14.16
N VAL A 28 10.19 -1.04 15.37
CA VAL A 28 9.26 0.05 15.73
C VAL A 28 9.54 1.31 14.91
N VAL A 29 10.80 1.72 14.80
CA VAL A 29 11.18 2.87 13.96
C VAL A 29 10.78 2.63 12.50
N ASN A 30 11.10 1.45 11.99
CA ASN A 30 10.76 1.04 10.61
C ASN A 30 9.22 1.06 10.37
N MET A 31 8.44 0.64 11.37
CA MET A 31 6.97 0.66 11.31
C MET A 31 6.44 2.10 11.23
N VAL A 32 7.00 3.02 12.00
CA VAL A 32 6.59 4.43 11.97
C VAL A 32 6.87 5.05 10.60
N VAL A 33 8.09 4.86 10.07
CA VAL A 33 8.47 5.38 8.74
C VAL A 33 7.61 4.76 7.64
N LEU A 34 7.41 3.43 7.68
CA LEU A 34 6.57 2.73 6.71
C LEU A 34 5.13 3.24 6.75
N SER A 35 4.55 3.41 7.94
CA SER A 35 3.19 3.93 8.10
C SER A 35 3.05 5.33 7.54
N GLY A 36 4.03 6.21 7.77
CA GLY A 36 4.07 7.54 7.18
C GLY A 36 4.12 7.50 5.65
N ALA A 37 5.02 6.69 5.07
CA ALA A 37 5.15 6.54 3.62
C ALA A 37 3.87 5.97 2.98
N ILE A 38 3.23 4.98 3.62
CA ILE A 38 1.95 4.41 3.16
C ILE A 38 0.84 5.45 3.20
N SER A 39 0.73 6.21 4.28
CA SER A 39 -0.29 7.24 4.43
C SER A 39 -0.13 8.34 3.38
N LEU A 40 1.08 8.81 3.16
CA LEU A 40 1.37 9.80 2.11
C LEU A 40 1.01 9.27 0.72
N ASN A 41 1.43 8.06 0.37
CA ASN A 41 1.13 7.44 -0.92
C ASN A 41 -0.39 7.27 -1.15
N ASN A 42 -1.14 6.88 -0.13
CA ASN A 42 -2.59 6.72 -0.23
C ASN A 42 -3.30 8.07 -0.34
N THR A 43 -2.86 9.08 0.41
CA THR A 43 -3.39 10.45 0.30
C THR A 43 -3.12 11.04 -1.08
N GLN A 44 -1.92 10.86 -1.65
CA GLN A 44 -1.59 11.31 -3.00
C GLN A 44 -2.54 10.73 -4.05
N LYS A 45 -2.90 9.44 -3.95
CA LYS A 45 -3.87 8.80 -4.86
C LYS A 45 -5.26 9.43 -4.75
N GLY A 46 -5.77 9.58 -3.54
CA GLY A 46 -7.08 10.17 -3.29
C GLY A 46 -7.17 11.61 -3.78
N LEU A 47 -6.19 12.42 -3.45
CA LEU A 47 -6.10 13.80 -3.91
C LEU A 47 -5.91 13.88 -5.42
N GLY A 48 -5.13 12.99 -6.03
CA GLY A 48 -4.94 12.93 -7.48
C GLY A 48 -6.24 12.72 -8.24
N VAL A 49 -7.09 11.78 -7.77
CA VAL A 49 -8.42 11.56 -8.36
C VAL A 49 -9.33 12.77 -8.17
N TYR A 50 -9.32 13.37 -6.97
CA TYR A 50 -10.09 14.58 -6.70
C TYR A 50 -9.67 15.74 -7.61
N LEU A 51 -8.36 15.99 -7.74
CA LEU A 51 -7.82 17.07 -8.60
C LEU A 51 -8.17 16.83 -10.06
N LEU A 52 -8.12 15.59 -10.54
CA LEU A 52 -8.55 15.24 -11.88
C LEU A 52 -10.02 15.57 -12.09
N ALA A 53 -10.89 15.25 -11.13
CA ALA A 53 -12.30 15.58 -11.20
C ALA A 53 -12.54 17.10 -11.26
N VAL A 54 -11.82 17.89 -10.44
CA VAL A 54 -11.89 19.36 -10.42
C VAL A 54 -11.50 19.95 -11.79
N VAL A 55 -10.46 19.43 -12.42
CA VAL A 55 -10.03 19.89 -13.76
C VAL A 55 -11.06 19.53 -14.83
N LEU A 56 -11.60 18.30 -14.79
CA LEU A 56 -12.57 17.83 -15.79
C LEU A 56 -13.92 18.55 -15.68
N THR A 57 -14.33 18.98 -14.48
CA THR A 57 -15.58 19.72 -14.27
C THR A 57 -15.47 21.22 -14.60
N GLY A 58 -14.32 21.68 -15.09
CA GLY A 58 -14.16 23.05 -15.57
C GLY A 58 -14.24 24.13 -14.48
N SER A 59 -13.98 23.78 -13.22
CA SER A 59 -14.09 24.70 -12.07
C SER A 59 -12.96 25.76 -12.00
N GLY A 60 -12.51 26.25 -13.15
CA GLY A 60 -11.57 27.39 -13.27
C GLY A 60 -10.08 27.01 -13.15
N ALA A 61 -9.74 25.76 -12.92
CA ALA A 61 -8.35 25.29 -12.89
C ALA A 61 -7.95 24.72 -14.26
N ALA A 62 -6.98 25.34 -14.92
CA ALA A 62 -6.49 24.88 -16.22
C ALA A 62 -5.67 23.60 -16.17
N ASN A 63 -5.16 23.24 -14.99
CA ASN A 63 -4.36 22.01 -14.77
C ASN A 63 -4.38 21.57 -13.29
N THR A 64 -3.93 20.33 -13.05
CA THR A 64 -3.90 19.75 -11.71
C THR A 64 -3.01 20.50 -10.72
N THR A 65 -1.98 21.21 -11.18
CA THR A 65 -1.09 22.00 -10.33
C THR A 65 -1.80 23.24 -9.79
N GLN A 66 -2.58 23.93 -10.61
CA GLN A 66 -3.41 25.05 -10.17
C GLN A 66 -4.52 24.59 -9.23
N ALA A 67 -5.19 23.48 -9.55
CA ALA A 67 -6.18 22.87 -8.68
C ALA A 67 -5.60 22.49 -7.32
N ALA A 68 -4.35 21.98 -7.27
CA ALA A 68 -3.66 21.64 -6.03
C ALA A 68 -3.40 22.85 -5.13
N GLY A 69 -3.05 24.01 -5.73
CA GLY A 69 -2.85 25.26 -4.99
C GLY A 69 -4.13 25.84 -4.36
N GLN A 70 -5.30 25.43 -4.85
CA GLN A 70 -6.61 25.89 -4.37
C GLN A 70 -7.29 24.89 -3.41
N LEU A 71 -6.61 23.78 -3.05
CA LEU A 71 -7.18 22.77 -2.17
C LEU A 71 -7.42 23.33 -0.76
N PRO A 72 -8.66 23.40 -0.28
CA PRO A 72 -8.93 23.79 1.08
C PRO A 72 -8.48 22.70 2.07
N VAL A 73 -7.90 23.13 3.19
CA VAL A 73 -7.32 22.23 4.20
C VAL A 73 -8.32 21.21 4.74
N TRP A 74 -9.60 21.56 4.80
CA TRP A 74 -10.64 20.65 5.29
C TRP A 74 -10.80 19.40 4.40
N ILE A 75 -10.57 19.49 3.10
CA ILE A 75 -10.61 18.33 2.19
C ILE A 75 -9.49 17.35 2.56
N MET A 76 -8.28 17.86 2.84
CA MET A 76 -7.17 17.02 3.29
C MET A 76 -7.49 16.30 4.60
N ILE A 77 -8.12 17.01 5.55
CA ILE A 77 -8.54 16.44 6.83
C ILE A 77 -9.57 15.33 6.61
N VAL A 78 -10.57 15.54 5.74
CA VAL A 78 -11.59 14.52 5.42
C VAL A 78 -10.94 13.27 4.79
N PHE A 79 -10.02 13.43 3.85
CA PHE A 79 -9.28 12.29 3.26
C PHE A 79 -8.49 11.52 4.31
N CYS A 80 -7.75 12.22 5.18
CA CYS A 80 -6.99 11.58 6.26
C CYS A 80 -7.91 10.83 7.25
N ALA A 81 -9.01 11.45 7.63
CA ALA A 81 -9.99 10.83 8.52
C ALA A 81 -10.64 9.59 7.88
N ALA A 82 -11.02 9.65 6.62
CA ALA A 82 -11.60 8.52 5.89
C ALA A 82 -10.62 7.34 5.79
N ILE A 83 -9.34 7.61 5.51
CA ILE A 83 -8.28 6.59 5.49
C ILE A 83 -8.11 5.97 6.89
N ALA A 84 -8.05 6.78 7.93
CA ALA A 84 -7.91 6.31 9.31
C ALA A 84 -9.08 5.41 9.72
N LEU A 85 -10.32 5.81 9.44
CA LEU A 85 -11.52 5.01 9.72
C LEU A 85 -11.52 3.70 8.92
N GLY A 86 -11.14 3.73 7.65
CA GLY A 86 -11.02 2.52 6.82
C GLY A 86 -9.98 1.54 7.37
N LEU A 87 -8.85 2.02 7.86
CA LEU A 87 -7.83 1.20 8.50
C LEU A 87 -8.30 0.61 9.83
N LEU A 88 -9.02 1.36 10.64
CA LEU A 88 -9.57 0.87 11.91
C LEU A 88 -10.59 -0.25 11.70
N THR A 89 -11.42 -0.16 10.67
CA THR A 89 -12.48 -1.15 10.42
C THR A 89 -11.99 -2.40 9.69
N GLY A 90 -11.10 -2.24 8.70
CA GLY A 90 -10.66 -3.33 7.81
C GLY A 90 -9.24 -3.85 8.06
N GLY A 91 -8.37 -3.06 8.70
CA GLY A 91 -6.93 -3.33 8.81
C GLY A 91 -6.60 -4.63 9.50
N PHE A 92 -7.30 -4.99 10.58
CA PHE A 92 -7.03 -6.22 11.34
C PHE A 92 -7.22 -7.49 10.51
N ARG A 93 -8.25 -7.54 9.64
CA ARG A 93 -8.48 -8.68 8.74
C ARG A 93 -7.35 -8.84 7.73
N LEU A 94 -6.89 -7.72 7.18
CA LEU A 94 -5.80 -7.69 6.21
C LEU A 94 -4.47 -8.13 6.84
N ILE A 95 -4.14 -7.61 8.04
CA ILE A 95 -2.93 -7.97 8.79
C ILE A 95 -2.92 -9.48 9.06
N TYR A 96 -4.03 -10.04 9.51
CA TYR A 96 -4.13 -11.48 9.77
C TYR A 96 -4.00 -12.32 8.49
N ALA A 97 -4.61 -11.89 7.39
CA ALA A 97 -4.56 -12.60 6.13
C ALA A 97 -3.16 -12.63 5.52
N ILE A 98 -2.44 -11.51 5.54
CA ILE A 98 -1.10 -11.40 4.96
C ILE A 98 -0.05 -11.96 5.93
N GLY A 99 -0.10 -11.56 7.21
CA GLY A 99 0.95 -11.87 8.16
C GLY A 99 0.99 -13.33 8.62
N LYS A 100 -0.17 -13.94 8.92
CA LYS A 100 -0.21 -15.32 9.43
C LYS A 100 -0.49 -16.39 8.37
N LYS A 101 -1.26 -16.03 7.34
CA LYS A 101 -1.73 -17.02 6.36
C LYS A 101 -0.78 -17.24 5.19
N LEU A 102 0.07 -16.30 4.84
CA LEU A 102 0.94 -16.38 3.67
C LEU A 102 2.24 -17.12 3.97
N PHE A 103 2.94 -16.71 5.02
CA PHE A 103 4.17 -17.31 5.50
C PHE A 103 4.33 -16.98 7.00
N SER A 104 4.82 -17.97 7.81
CA SER A 104 5.10 -17.74 9.23
C SER A 104 6.46 -17.06 9.38
N LEU A 105 6.45 -15.76 9.62
CA LEU A 105 7.65 -14.93 9.74
C LEU A 105 8.23 -14.99 11.17
N ASN A 106 9.54 -15.14 11.26
CA ASN A 106 10.32 -14.84 12.46
C ASN A 106 10.53 -13.35 12.61
N LEU A 107 10.99 -12.88 13.79
CA LEU A 107 11.24 -11.47 14.06
C LEU A 107 12.16 -10.83 13.01
N MET A 108 13.28 -11.48 12.71
CA MET A 108 14.23 -11.01 11.70
C MET A 108 13.62 -10.94 10.30
N GLN A 109 12.89 -11.98 9.90
CA GLN A 109 12.19 -12.04 8.61
C GLN A 109 11.14 -10.93 8.48
N SER A 110 10.42 -10.67 9.57
CA SER A 110 9.45 -9.57 9.64
C SER A 110 10.13 -8.22 9.46
N TYR A 111 11.29 -8.02 10.09
CA TYR A 111 12.08 -6.82 9.92
C TYR A 111 12.55 -6.63 8.47
N VAL A 112 13.08 -7.66 7.84
CA VAL A 112 13.54 -7.61 6.44
C VAL A 112 12.39 -7.34 5.47
N ALA A 113 11.24 -8.01 5.65
CA ALA A 113 10.05 -7.78 4.83
C ALA A 113 9.55 -6.34 4.97
N GLN A 114 9.51 -5.83 6.20
CA GLN A 114 9.09 -4.48 6.50
C GLN A 114 10.05 -3.43 5.93
N THR A 115 11.37 -3.63 6.08
CA THR A 115 12.40 -2.74 5.49
C THR A 115 12.33 -2.71 3.98
N SER A 116 12.14 -3.86 3.34
CA SER A 116 11.96 -3.93 1.88
C SER A 116 10.72 -3.17 1.44
N SER A 117 9.61 -3.34 2.16
CA SER A 117 8.36 -2.63 1.86
C SER A 117 8.51 -1.13 2.09
N MET A 118 9.22 -0.72 3.15
CA MET A 118 9.50 0.67 3.47
C MET A 118 10.32 1.32 2.35
N ALA A 119 11.40 0.69 1.91
CA ALA A 119 12.25 1.23 0.85
C ALA A 119 11.47 1.47 -0.45
N VAL A 120 10.65 0.52 -0.87
CA VAL A 120 9.80 0.66 -2.06
C VAL A 120 8.73 1.74 -1.86
N SER A 121 8.09 1.78 -0.69
CA SER A 121 7.02 2.77 -0.41
C SER A 121 7.57 4.19 -0.33
N VAL A 122 8.72 4.40 0.31
CA VAL A 122 9.37 5.71 0.37
C VAL A 122 9.79 6.16 -1.03
N ALA A 123 10.46 5.29 -1.79
CA ALA A 123 10.86 5.61 -3.16
C ALA A 123 9.66 6.00 -4.02
N SER A 124 8.58 5.20 -3.99
CA SER A 124 7.37 5.50 -4.77
C SER A 124 6.72 6.82 -4.37
N THR A 125 6.70 7.14 -3.08
CA THR A 125 6.15 8.41 -2.58
C THR A 125 6.98 9.60 -3.06
N VAL A 126 8.31 9.49 -3.02
CA VAL A 126 9.24 10.55 -3.49
C VAL A 126 9.09 10.78 -4.99
N PHE A 127 8.96 9.71 -5.77
CA PHE A 127 8.77 9.82 -7.23
C PHE A 127 7.31 10.08 -7.65
N GLY A 128 6.37 10.19 -6.71
CA GLY A 128 4.95 10.39 -7.01
C GLY A 128 4.29 9.21 -7.73
N ILE A 129 4.85 8.00 -7.64
CA ILE A 129 4.34 6.80 -8.30
C ILE A 129 3.28 6.14 -7.40
N PRO A 130 2.01 6.03 -7.85
CA PRO A 130 0.97 5.39 -7.07
C PRO A 130 1.18 3.87 -7.05
N ILE A 131 1.52 3.30 -5.89
CA ILE A 131 1.70 1.84 -5.70
C ILE A 131 0.65 1.27 -4.76
N SER A 132 0.33 -0.01 -4.92
CA SER A 132 -0.51 -0.74 -3.98
C SER A 132 0.33 -1.26 -2.81
N THR A 133 0.08 -0.72 -1.62
CA THR A 133 0.81 -1.09 -0.39
C THR A 133 0.62 -2.57 -0.02
N GLY A 134 -0.57 -3.11 -0.27
CA GLY A 134 -0.86 -4.54 -0.07
C GLY A 134 -0.03 -5.44 -1.00
N GLN A 135 0.16 -5.01 -2.26
CA GLN A 135 1.01 -5.73 -3.23
C GLN A 135 2.47 -5.69 -2.81
N VAL A 136 2.99 -4.52 -2.42
CA VAL A 136 4.38 -4.35 -1.97
C VAL A 136 4.66 -5.22 -0.74
N MET A 137 3.81 -5.16 0.28
CA MET A 137 3.98 -5.96 1.49
C MET A 137 3.90 -7.46 1.21
N SER A 138 2.90 -7.91 0.46
CA SER A 138 2.75 -9.34 0.10
C SER A 138 3.94 -9.86 -0.70
N SER A 139 4.42 -9.09 -1.67
CA SER A 139 5.60 -9.44 -2.48
C SER A 139 6.88 -9.47 -1.63
N SER A 140 7.03 -8.56 -0.67
CA SER A 140 8.16 -8.57 0.27
C SER A 140 8.16 -9.81 1.15
N ILE A 141 7.00 -10.22 1.68
CA ILE A 141 6.86 -11.43 2.49
C ILE A 141 7.14 -12.68 1.67
N ILE A 142 6.63 -12.76 0.44
CA ILE A 142 6.92 -13.88 -0.46
C ILE A 142 8.42 -13.93 -0.78
N GLY A 143 9.04 -12.78 -1.07
CA GLY A 143 10.47 -12.68 -1.35
C GLY A 143 11.36 -13.17 -0.19
N VAL A 144 11.01 -12.81 1.04
CA VAL A 144 11.67 -13.29 2.26
C VAL A 144 11.46 -14.81 2.43
N GLY A 145 10.23 -15.28 2.26
CA GLY A 145 9.91 -16.71 2.33
C GLY A 145 10.67 -17.55 1.31
N MET A 146 10.80 -17.07 0.07
CA MET A 146 11.57 -17.73 -0.99
C MET A 146 13.08 -17.76 -0.69
N ALA A 147 13.62 -16.72 -0.06
CA ALA A 147 15.04 -16.66 0.30
C ALA A 147 15.44 -17.75 1.29
N GLN A 148 14.53 -18.14 2.16
CA GLN A 148 14.75 -19.21 3.14
C GLN A 148 14.40 -20.59 2.60
N ARG A 149 13.17 -20.79 2.17
CA ARG A 149 12.69 -22.07 1.61
C ARG A 149 11.56 -21.81 0.62
N VAL A 150 11.80 -22.03 -0.65
CA VAL A 150 10.78 -21.89 -1.70
C VAL A 150 9.55 -22.77 -1.39
N LYS A 151 9.75 -23.98 -0.85
CA LYS A 151 8.69 -24.90 -0.42
C LYS A 151 7.94 -24.45 0.85
N GLY A 152 8.47 -23.48 1.62
CA GLY A 152 7.84 -22.93 2.82
C GLY A 152 6.75 -21.91 2.52
N VAL A 153 6.75 -21.34 1.32
CA VAL A 153 5.73 -20.41 0.87
C VAL A 153 4.46 -21.17 0.51
N ARG A 154 3.33 -20.71 1.01
CA ARG A 154 2.01 -21.31 0.69
C ARG A 154 1.54 -20.81 -0.69
N TRP A 155 2.08 -21.37 -1.76
CA TRP A 155 1.86 -20.96 -3.14
C TRP A 155 0.38 -20.88 -3.54
N THR A 156 -0.46 -21.80 -3.07
CA THR A 156 -1.91 -21.74 -3.32
C THR A 156 -2.53 -20.42 -2.84
N ARG A 157 -2.04 -19.86 -1.74
CA ARG A 157 -2.52 -18.57 -1.23
C ARG A 157 -1.88 -17.40 -1.96
N ALA A 158 -0.60 -17.50 -2.28
CA ALA A 158 0.09 -16.50 -3.09
C ALA A 158 -0.61 -16.32 -4.45
N ILE A 159 -0.86 -17.42 -5.15
CA ILE A 159 -1.58 -17.41 -6.45
C ILE A 159 -2.97 -16.78 -6.30
N ARG A 160 -3.73 -17.12 -5.25
CA ARG A 160 -5.05 -16.53 -5.00
C ARG A 160 -4.97 -15.00 -4.81
N ILE A 161 -3.93 -14.51 -4.13
CA ILE A 161 -3.70 -13.07 -3.96
C ILE A 161 -3.38 -12.42 -5.32
N PHE A 162 -2.48 -13.01 -6.11
CA PHE A 162 -2.14 -12.53 -7.45
C PHE A 162 -3.35 -12.52 -8.39
N THR A 163 -4.15 -13.58 -8.38
CA THR A 163 -5.39 -13.66 -9.16
C THR A 163 -6.37 -12.56 -8.75
N GLY A 164 -6.49 -12.30 -7.43
CA GLY A 164 -7.29 -11.18 -6.92
C GLY A 164 -6.84 -9.84 -7.47
N TRP A 165 -5.54 -9.59 -7.58
CA TRP A 165 -5.02 -8.33 -8.13
C TRP A 165 -5.41 -8.17 -9.61
N ILE A 166 -5.30 -9.23 -10.41
CA ILE A 166 -5.67 -9.20 -11.84
C ILE A 166 -7.18 -8.95 -12.00
N ILE A 167 -8.00 -9.62 -11.21
CA ILE A 167 -9.47 -9.51 -11.28
C ILE A 167 -9.94 -8.12 -10.82
N THR A 168 -9.23 -7.48 -9.90
CA THR A 168 -9.61 -6.16 -9.38
C THR A 168 -9.74 -5.11 -10.50
N PHE A 169 -8.88 -5.13 -11.53
CA PHE A 169 -8.92 -4.15 -12.62
C PHE A 169 -10.22 -4.22 -13.42
N PRO A 170 -10.60 -5.35 -14.04
CA PRO A 170 -11.85 -5.42 -14.83
C PRO A 170 -13.10 -5.20 -13.96
N VAL A 171 -13.10 -5.67 -12.70
CA VAL A 171 -14.21 -5.41 -11.78
C VAL A 171 -14.36 -3.94 -11.45
N ALA A 172 -13.25 -3.24 -11.13
CA ALA A 172 -13.28 -1.82 -10.84
C ALA A 172 -13.73 -1.00 -12.06
N MET A 173 -13.26 -1.35 -13.26
CA MET A 173 -13.70 -0.72 -14.51
C MET A 173 -15.21 -0.95 -14.75
N GLY A 174 -15.70 -2.18 -14.58
CA GLY A 174 -17.11 -2.49 -14.73
C GLY A 174 -18.02 -1.74 -13.75
N VAL A 175 -17.63 -1.70 -12.48
CA VAL A 175 -18.37 -0.94 -11.45
C VAL A 175 -18.34 0.56 -11.75
N GLY A 176 -17.19 1.11 -12.13
CA GLY A 176 -17.06 2.53 -12.50
C GLY A 176 -17.94 2.89 -13.70
N ALA A 177 -17.94 2.06 -14.75
CA ALA A 177 -18.79 2.25 -15.92
C ALA A 177 -20.30 2.17 -15.56
N ALA A 178 -20.68 1.23 -14.72
CA ALA A 178 -22.06 1.08 -14.27
C ALA A 178 -22.53 2.30 -13.46
N ILE A 179 -21.70 2.80 -12.54
CA ILE A 179 -21.98 4.01 -11.76
C ILE A 179 -22.11 5.23 -12.68
N CYS A 180 -21.21 5.39 -13.64
CA CYS A 180 -21.24 6.50 -14.60
C CYS A 180 -22.53 6.45 -15.44
N ALA A 181 -22.89 5.28 -15.96
CA ALA A 181 -24.14 5.10 -16.71
C ALA A 181 -25.38 5.43 -15.86
N LEU A 182 -25.39 5.01 -14.59
CA LEU A 182 -26.48 5.29 -13.67
C LEU A 182 -26.61 6.80 -13.38
N LEU A 183 -25.49 7.46 -13.14
CA LEU A 183 -25.48 8.92 -12.90
C LEU A 183 -25.94 9.69 -14.11
N ASN A 184 -25.50 9.32 -15.31
CA ASN A 184 -25.96 9.94 -16.56
C ASN A 184 -27.48 9.72 -16.81
N ALA A 185 -28.04 8.61 -16.34
CA ALA A 185 -29.49 8.35 -16.44
C ALA A 185 -30.31 9.18 -15.44
N ILE A 186 -29.72 9.52 -14.28
CA ILE A 186 -30.43 10.24 -13.20
C ILE A 186 -30.30 11.77 -13.33
N ILE A 187 -29.17 12.25 -13.85
CA ILE A 187 -28.90 13.70 -13.97
C ILE A 187 -29.27 14.16 -15.39
N PRO A 188 -30.38 14.91 -15.56
CA PRO A 188 -30.76 15.46 -16.87
C PRO A 188 -29.74 16.54 -17.27
N GLY A 189 -28.94 16.25 -18.30
CA GLY A 189 -27.90 17.18 -18.80
C GLY A 189 -26.51 16.59 -18.91
N GLY A 190 -26.33 15.35 -18.43
CA GLY A 190 -25.08 14.59 -18.53
C GLY A 190 -23.95 15.15 -17.63
N LEU A 191 -23.07 14.27 -17.18
CA LEU A 191 -21.82 14.64 -16.48
C LEU A 191 -20.66 14.84 -17.48
N LEU A 192 -20.88 14.64 -18.79
CA LEU A 192 -19.91 14.79 -19.87
C LEU A 192 -20.54 15.55 -21.02
#